data_53d0c9501a6f0166c6a431c0b57e4035
#
_entry.id   53d0c9501a6f0166c6a431c0b57e4035
#
_cell.length_a   1.000
_cell.length_b   1.000
_cell.length_c   1.000
_cell.angle_alpha   90.00
_cell.angle_beta   90.00
_cell.angle_gamma   90.00
#
_symmetry.space_group_name_H-M   'P 1'
#
loop_
_entity.id
_entity.type
_entity.pdbx_description
1 polymer ?
#
loop_
_entity_poly.entity_id
_entity_poly.type
_entity_poly.pdbx_seq_one_letter_code
_entity_poly.pdbx_strand_id
1 'polypeptide(L)'
;EISTPNLDLLASNGLQFTQFYNTGRCWPTRAALLTGYYAQQVGRDSAPEIKGGGGGKRPDWAQLLPNYIKQAGYRSYHSGKWHIDGMPIENGFDLSYYLKDQSRFFNPTGHYENDQELPPISKNSGFYGTIEIANRAIEQLKSHEETNADKPFFSYVAFTAPHFPLHALHEDLAEVGDRYVQGWDQLRAKRWERIQELGLVKGQLSEVEREVGPPYHFPESLEILGEGEVNRPIPWDSLNNNQKLFQIDKMTIHAAMVERMDMEIGRI
;
A
#
# COMPACT_ATOMS: atom_id res chain seq x y z
N GLU A 1 16.16 4.35 -7.73
CA GLU A 1 15.03 3.90 -8.53
C GLU A 1 13.76 4.59 -8.05
N ILE A 2 13.14 4.17 -6.97
CA ILE A 2 12.07 4.93 -6.28
C ILE A 2 12.73 5.66 -5.10
N SER A 3 12.44 6.95 -4.92
CA SER A 3 13.02 7.76 -3.86
C SER A 3 12.15 7.72 -2.61
N THR A 4 12.74 7.27 -1.48
CA THR A 4 12.01 7.14 -0.20
C THR A 4 12.83 7.69 0.97
N PRO A 5 13.21 9.00 0.94
CA PRO A 5 14.12 9.57 1.93
C PRO A 5 13.57 9.55 3.36
N ASN A 6 12.26 9.63 3.55
CA ASN A 6 11.64 9.58 4.88
C ASN A 6 11.63 8.16 5.47
N LEU A 7 11.34 7.14 4.66
CA LEU A 7 11.50 5.74 5.07
C LEU A 7 12.97 5.38 5.31
N ASP A 8 13.89 5.91 4.51
CA ASP A 8 15.33 5.73 4.72
C ASP A 8 15.79 6.38 6.04
N LEU A 9 15.23 7.55 6.40
CA LEU A 9 15.47 8.18 7.69
C LEU A 9 14.97 7.32 8.86
N LEU A 10 13.77 6.75 8.76
CA LEU A 10 13.27 5.81 9.75
C LEU A 10 14.16 4.58 9.88
N ALA A 11 14.61 4.01 8.76
CA ALA A 11 15.52 2.86 8.76
C ALA A 11 16.88 3.19 9.40
N SER A 12 17.45 4.37 9.13
CA SER A 12 18.74 4.80 9.69
C SER A 12 18.71 5.06 11.19
N ASN A 13 17.56 5.45 11.73
CA ASN A 13 17.34 5.74 13.15
C ASN A 13 16.67 4.60 13.92
N GLY A 14 16.41 3.48 13.28
CA GLY A 14 15.62 2.38 13.83
C GLY A 14 16.19 1.01 13.57
N LEU A 15 15.33 0.02 13.57
CA LEU A 15 15.66 -1.37 13.30
C LEU A 15 15.10 -1.78 11.92
N GLN A 16 16.01 -2.18 11.03
CA GLN A 16 15.67 -2.70 9.72
C GLN A 16 15.78 -4.23 9.69
N PHE A 17 14.67 -4.90 9.37
CA PHE A 17 14.65 -6.35 9.18
C PHE A 17 14.97 -6.73 7.74
N THR A 18 15.94 -7.62 7.53
CA THR A 18 16.29 -8.18 6.23
C THR A 18 15.49 -9.44 5.89
N GLN A 19 14.84 -10.03 6.89
CA GLN A 19 14.03 -11.25 6.79
C GLN A 19 12.68 -11.00 7.46
N PHE A 20 11.76 -10.35 6.74
CA PHE A 20 10.40 -10.06 7.21
C PHE A 20 9.40 -10.39 6.11
N TYR A 21 8.59 -11.42 6.34
CA TYR A 21 7.71 -12.00 5.33
C TYR A 21 6.25 -11.68 5.61
N ASN A 22 5.46 -11.52 4.56
CA ASN A 22 4.02 -11.36 4.62
C ASN A 22 3.32 -12.39 3.72
N THR A 23 1.99 -12.30 3.61
CA THR A 23 1.18 -13.27 2.85
C THR A 23 0.98 -12.89 1.38
N GLY A 24 1.54 -11.80 0.90
CA GLY A 24 1.40 -11.30 -0.47
C GLY A 24 0.01 -10.75 -0.85
N ARG A 25 -0.98 -10.78 0.07
CA ARG A 25 -2.32 -10.21 -0.12
C ARG A 25 -2.68 -9.25 1.02
N CYS A 26 -3.56 -8.28 0.73
CA CYS A 26 -3.91 -7.21 1.67
C CYS A 26 -4.62 -7.71 2.94
N TRP A 27 -5.76 -8.38 2.84
CA TRP A 27 -6.53 -8.79 4.03
C TRP A 27 -5.82 -9.84 4.89
N PRO A 28 -5.12 -10.86 4.37
CA PRO A 28 -4.37 -11.78 5.22
C PRO A 28 -3.21 -11.11 5.93
N THR A 29 -2.44 -10.27 5.22
CA THR A 29 -1.32 -9.51 5.80
C THR A 29 -1.79 -8.59 6.91
N ARG A 30 -2.90 -7.84 6.71
CA ARG A 30 -3.44 -6.92 7.70
C ARG A 30 -3.97 -7.65 8.93
N ALA A 31 -4.65 -8.76 8.72
CA ALA A 31 -5.12 -9.61 9.81
C ALA A 31 -3.94 -10.19 10.62
N ALA A 32 -2.93 -10.72 9.94
CA ALA A 32 -1.74 -11.25 10.61
C ALA A 32 -0.98 -10.17 11.39
N LEU A 33 -0.81 -8.98 10.80
CA LEU A 33 -0.14 -7.84 11.44
C LEU A 33 -0.85 -7.41 12.73
N LEU A 34 -2.19 -7.29 12.70
CA LEU A 34 -2.96 -6.74 13.80
C LEU A 34 -3.41 -7.78 14.83
N THR A 35 -3.36 -9.08 14.52
CA THR A 35 -3.67 -10.15 15.47
C THR A 35 -2.42 -10.81 16.05
N GLY A 36 -1.27 -10.75 15.36
CA GLY A 36 -0.07 -11.52 15.70
C GLY A 36 -0.15 -13.01 15.34
N TYR A 37 -1.21 -13.45 14.65
CA TYR A 37 -1.40 -14.84 14.21
C TYR A 37 -1.27 -14.98 12.70
N TYR A 38 -0.89 -16.17 12.22
CA TYR A 38 -0.97 -16.45 10.78
C TYR A 38 -2.42 -16.29 10.28
N ALA A 39 -2.58 -15.77 9.07
CA ALA A 39 -3.90 -15.52 8.49
C ALA A 39 -4.79 -16.77 8.45
N GLN A 40 -4.20 -17.94 8.24
CA GLN A 40 -4.87 -19.24 8.27
C GLN A 40 -5.47 -19.57 9.66
N GLN A 41 -4.75 -19.26 10.74
CA GLN A 41 -5.20 -19.50 12.09
C GLN A 41 -6.45 -18.68 12.47
N VAL A 42 -6.57 -17.52 11.87
CA VAL A 42 -7.67 -16.58 12.14
C VAL A 42 -8.71 -16.51 11.01
N GLY A 43 -8.70 -17.47 10.08
CA GLY A 43 -9.69 -17.56 9.01
C GLY A 43 -9.66 -16.41 8.00
N ARG A 44 -8.51 -15.76 7.81
CA ARG A 44 -8.35 -14.58 6.94
C ARG A 44 -7.46 -14.83 5.71
N ASP A 45 -7.31 -16.07 5.30
CA ASP A 45 -6.50 -16.48 4.15
C ASP A 45 -7.32 -16.82 2.90
N SER A 46 -8.66 -16.75 2.96
CA SER A 46 -9.50 -17.14 1.83
C SER A 46 -9.38 -16.18 0.66
N ALA A 47 -9.36 -16.77 -0.52
CA ALA A 47 -9.62 -16.09 -1.77
C ALA A 47 -10.96 -16.63 -2.31
N PRO A 48 -11.89 -15.79 -2.80
CA PRO A 48 -13.19 -16.26 -3.31
C PRO A 48 -13.08 -17.35 -4.37
N GLU A 49 -12.00 -17.34 -5.14
CA GLU A 49 -11.71 -18.29 -6.22
C GLU A 49 -11.07 -19.60 -5.74
N ILE A 50 -10.68 -19.69 -4.47
CA ILE A 50 -10.02 -20.88 -3.92
C ILE A 50 -11.01 -21.63 -3.03
N LYS A 51 -11.44 -22.80 -3.49
CA LYS A 51 -12.32 -23.68 -2.74
C LYS A 51 -11.64 -24.14 -1.43
N GLY A 52 -12.31 -23.92 -0.30
CA GLY A 52 -11.82 -24.35 1.03
C GLY A 52 -11.03 -23.29 1.79
N GLY A 53 -10.83 -22.08 1.23
CA GLY A 53 -10.35 -20.95 2.03
C GLY A 53 -11.33 -20.56 3.13
N GLY A 54 -10.85 -20.06 4.26
CA GLY A 54 -11.69 -19.60 5.37
C GLY A 54 -12.65 -18.50 4.94
N GLY A 55 -13.82 -18.40 5.57
CA GLY A 55 -14.89 -17.46 5.21
C GLY A 55 -14.58 -15.98 5.41
N GLY A 56 -13.36 -15.63 5.70
CA GLY A 56 -12.88 -14.26 5.80
C GLY A 56 -13.31 -13.52 7.06
N LYS A 57 -13.91 -14.20 8.04
CA LYS A 57 -14.24 -13.65 9.35
C LYS A 57 -13.34 -14.26 10.42
N ARG A 58 -12.73 -13.40 11.24
CA ARG A 58 -11.94 -13.86 12.38
C ARG A 58 -12.84 -14.53 13.44
N PRO A 59 -12.35 -15.56 14.15
CA PRO A 59 -13.01 -16.03 15.34
C PRO A 59 -12.93 -14.96 16.46
N ASP A 60 -13.93 -14.95 17.34
CA ASP A 60 -14.07 -13.90 18.38
C ASP A 60 -12.88 -13.85 19.35
N TRP A 61 -12.17 -14.95 19.55
CA TRP A 61 -10.98 -15.00 20.39
C TRP A 61 -9.78 -14.27 19.77
N ALA A 62 -9.73 -14.10 18.44
CA ALA A 62 -8.63 -13.45 17.72
C ALA A 62 -8.81 -11.93 17.72
N GLN A 63 -8.65 -11.31 18.86
CA GLN A 63 -8.75 -9.87 19.01
C GLN A 63 -7.61 -9.15 18.28
N LEU A 64 -7.85 -7.90 17.87
CA LEU A 64 -6.80 -7.05 17.28
C LEU A 64 -5.97 -6.35 18.35
N LEU A 65 -4.75 -5.98 18.00
CA LEU A 65 -3.78 -5.33 18.87
C LEU A 65 -4.38 -4.17 19.72
N PRO A 66 -5.21 -3.26 19.17
CA PRO A 66 -5.83 -2.20 19.96
C PRO A 66 -6.57 -2.68 21.22
N ASN A 67 -7.26 -3.81 21.13
CA ASN A 67 -8.00 -4.36 22.29
C ASN A 67 -7.06 -4.82 23.43
N TYR A 68 -5.87 -5.31 23.08
CA TYR A 68 -4.88 -5.74 24.09
C TYR A 68 -4.18 -4.55 24.73
N ILE A 69 -3.69 -3.60 23.94
CA ILE A 69 -2.90 -2.46 24.45
C ILE A 69 -3.76 -1.42 25.16
N LYS A 70 -5.06 -1.39 24.92
CA LYS A 70 -6.02 -0.58 25.67
C LYS A 70 -5.94 -0.84 27.19
N GLN A 71 -5.72 -2.09 27.59
CA GLN A 71 -5.55 -2.46 29.00
C GLN A 71 -4.26 -1.87 29.61
N ALA A 72 -3.27 -1.56 28.78
CA ALA A 72 -2.04 -0.87 29.18
C ALA A 72 -2.15 0.67 29.06
N GLY A 73 -3.36 1.20 28.85
CA GLY A 73 -3.63 2.64 28.81
C GLY A 73 -3.41 3.30 27.44
N TYR A 74 -3.11 2.53 26.40
CA TYR A 74 -2.93 3.09 25.05
C TYR A 74 -4.23 3.64 24.46
N ARG A 75 -4.09 4.73 23.71
CA ARG A 75 -5.10 5.19 22.75
C ARG A 75 -4.72 4.67 21.37
N SER A 76 -5.70 4.26 20.57
CA SER A 76 -5.46 3.64 19.26
C SER A 76 -6.18 4.39 18.16
N TYR A 77 -5.45 4.73 17.10
CA TYR A 77 -5.91 5.55 15.97
C TYR A 77 -5.72 4.82 14.64
N HIS A 78 -6.70 4.91 13.77
CA HIS A 78 -6.64 4.34 12.42
C HIS A 78 -6.87 5.43 11.37
N SER A 79 -6.06 5.42 10.34
CA SER A 79 -6.29 6.24 9.15
C SER A 79 -5.99 5.46 7.87
N GLY A 80 -6.98 5.34 6.99
CA GLY A 80 -6.84 4.79 5.66
C GLY A 80 -7.60 3.49 5.40
N LYS A 81 -6.97 2.55 4.67
CA LYS A 81 -7.57 1.28 4.28
C LYS A 81 -7.69 0.32 5.46
N TRP A 82 -8.86 -0.29 5.63
CA TRP A 82 -9.08 -1.31 6.67
C TRP A 82 -8.89 -2.73 6.15
N HIS A 83 -9.81 -3.23 5.38
CA HIS A 83 -9.81 -4.54 4.74
C HIS A 83 -9.68 -5.73 5.72
N ILE A 84 -10.20 -5.55 6.93
CA ILE A 84 -10.42 -6.58 7.94
C ILE A 84 -11.93 -6.64 8.20
N ASP A 85 -12.41 -7.63 8.94
CA ASP A 85 -13.83 -7.74 9.29
C ASP A 85 -14.26 -6.69 10.32
N GLY A 86 -15.51 -6.28 10.27
CA GLY A 86 -16.08 -5.21 11.10
C GLY A 86 -15.54 -3.83 10.78
N MET A 87 -15.89 -2.85 11.60
CA MET A 87 -15.36 -1.48 11.51
C MET A 87 -14.14 -1.32 12.43
N PRO A 88 -13.20 -0.39 12.14
CA PRO A 88 -12.04 -0.15 13.02
C PRO A 88 -12.45 0.15 14.47
N ILE A 89 -13.47 0.96 14.66
CA ILE A 89 -14.00 1.33 16.00
C ILE A 89 -14.50 0.09 16.77
N GLU A 90 -15.21 -0.82 16.12
CA GLU A 90 -15.67 -2.08 16.69
C GLU A 90 -14.49 -2.99 17.11
N ASN A 91 -13.33 -2.75 16.53
CA ASN A 91 -12.11 -3.53 16.73
C ASN A 91 -11.09 -2.83 17.66
N GLY A 92 -11.55 -1.87 18.47
CA GLY A 92 -10.78 -1.30 19.58
C GLY A 92 -10.02 -0.02 19.26
N PHE A 93 -10.15 0.52 18.04
CA PHE A 93 -9.64 1.86 17.74
C PHE A 93 -10.54 2.94 18.37
N ASP A 94 -9.92 3.97 18.92
CA ASP A 94 -10.64 5.08 19.56
C ASP A 94 -11.11 6.13 18.54
N LEU A 95 -10.32 6.35 17.49
CA LEU A 95 -10.67 7.19 16.34
C LEU A 95 -10.28 6.47 15.05
N SER A 96 -11.04 6.70 13.99
CA SER A 96 -10.79 6.10 12.69
C SER A 96 -11.22 7.01 11.55
N TYR A 97 -10.33 7.21 10.59
CA TYR A 97 -10.70 7.59 9.24
C TYR A 97 -10.57 6.38 8.33
N TYR A 98 -11.70 5.82 7.89
CA TYR A 98 -11.71 4.63 7.04
C TYR A 98 -12.02 4.98 5.59
N LEU A 99 -11.01 4.89 4.71
CA LEU A 99 -11.15 5.00 3.27
C LEU A 99 -11.51 3.62 2.69
N LYS A 100 -12.81 3.35 2.54
CA LYS A 100 -13.35 2.08 2.05
C LYS A 100 -13.19 1.92 0.54
N ASP A 101 -13.42 3.00 -0.19
CA ASP A 101 -13.27 3.05 -1.65
C ASP A 101 -11.79 3.23 -2.03
N GLN A 102 -11.07 2.12 -2.10
CA GLN A 102 -9.64 2.08 -2.38
C GLN A 102 -9.30 2.17 -3.88
N SER A 103 -10.31 2.25 -4.75
CA SER A 103 -10.13 2.26 -6.21
C SER A 103 -10.20 3.67 -6.81
N ARG A 104 -10.60 4.66 -6.01
CA ARG A 104 -10.78 6.05 -6.44
C ARG A 104 -9.95 6.99 -5.59
N PHE A 105 -8.72 7.26 -6.03
CA PHE A 105 -7.80 8.11 -5.28
C PHE A 105 -8.20 9.58 -5.23
N PHE A 106 -8.92 10.08 -6.23
CA PHE A 106 -9.31 11.50 -6.33
C PHE A 106 -10.76 11.79 -5.93
N ASN A 107 -11.62 10.80 -5.98
CA ASN A 107 -13.06 10.99 -5.73
C ASN A 107 -13.72 9.75 -5.13
N PRO A 108 -13.28 9.29 -3.95
CA PRO A 108 -13.88 8.14 -3.31
C PRO A 108 -15.36 8.37 -3.01
N THR A 109 -16.16 7.33 -3.15
CA THR A 109 -17.59 7.36 -2.83
C THR A 109 -17.89 6.76 -1.46
N GLY A 110 -17.03 5.92 -0.93
CA GLY A 110 -17.18 5.29 0.38
C GLY A 110 -16.02 5.63 1.31
N HIS A 111 -16.26 6.51 2.29
CA HIS A 111 -15.32 6.78 3.37
C HIS A 111 -16.09 7.15 4.65
N TYR A 112 -15.43 6.95 5.80
CA TYR A 112 -16.07 7.03 7.10
C TYR A 112 -15.20 7.79 8.09
N GLU A 113 -15.84 8.60 8.94
CA GLU A 113 -15.25 9.10 10.18
C GLU A 113 -15.82 8.29 11.33
N ASN A 114 -14.98 7.51 12.00
CA ASN A 114 -15.38 6.49 12.97
C ASN A 114 -16.35 5.47 12.33
N ASP A 115 -17.62 5.48 12.71
CA ASP A 115 -18.72 4.66 12.18
C ASP A 115 -19.69 5.45 11.29
N GLN A 116 -19.45 6.76 11.10
CA GLN A 116 -20.31 7.62 10.31
C GLN A 116 -19.83 7.71 8.86
N GLU A 117 -20.71 7.36 7.92
CA GLU A 117 -20.44 7.53 6.50
C GLU A 117 -20.39 9.00 6.12
N LEU A 118 -19.29 9.38 5.44
CA LEU A 118 -19.10 10.74 4.95
C LEU A 118 -19.66 10.89 3.52
N PRO A 119 -20.05 12.11 3.12
CA PRO A 119 -20.51 12.36 1.76
C PRO A 119 -19.46 12.01 0.71
N PRO A 120 -19.85 11.45 -0.45
CA PRO A 120 -18.93 11.17 -1.55
C PRO A 120 -18.13 12.40 -1.98
N ILE A 121 -16.86 12.21 -2.26
CA ILE A 121 -15.98 13.28 -2.73
C ILE A 121 -16.28 13.60 -4.19
N SER A 122 -16.53 14.89 -4.48
CA SER A 122 -16.77 15.37 -5.82
C SER A 122 -15.52 15.30 -6.69
N LYS A 123 -15.68 15.03 -7.99
CA LYS A 123 -14.59 15.13 -8.97
C LYS A 123 -14.00 16.55 -8.95
N ASN A 124 -12.70 16.65 -9.15
CA ASN A 124 -11.95 17.93 -9.21
C ASN A 124 -12.03 18.78 -7.92
N SER A 125 -12.26 18.15 -6.78
CA SER A 125 -12.29 18.83 -5.46
C SER A 125 -10.90 19.15 -4.89
N GLY A 126 -9.83 18.66 -5.52
CA GLY A 126 -8.47 18.72 -4.96
C GLY A 126 -8.16 17.58 -3.98
N PHE A 127 -9.10 16.68 -3.76
CA PHE A 127 -8.88 15.51 -2.89
C PHE A 127 -7.89 14.53 -3.55
N TYR A 128 -6.97 14.02 -2.73
CA TYR A 128 -6.14 12.86 -3.09
C TYR A 128 -5.98 11.95 -1.87
N GLY A 129 -6.36 10.69 -2.00
CA GLY A 129 -6.49 9.76 -0.89
C GLY A 129 -5.23 9.58 -0.05
N THR A 130 -4.06 9.58 -0.67
CA THR A 130 -2.77 9.46 0.03
C THR A 130 -2.53 10.66 0.95
N ILE A 131 -2.79 11.88 0.49
CA ILE A 131 -2.66 13.11 1.29
C ILE A 131 -3.71 13.11 2.40
N GLU A 132 -4.95 12.76 2.10
CA GLU A 132 -6.02 12.77 3.10
C GLU A 132 -5.77 11.78 4.25
N ILE A 133 -5.28 10.57 3.95
CA ILE A 133 -4.91 9.59 4.97
C ILE A 133 -3.88 10.18 5.94
N ALA A 134 -2.86 10.87 5.42
CA ALA A 134 -1.87 11.53 6.27
C ALA A 134 -2.46 12.70 7.07
N ASN A 135 -3.27 13.55 6.45
CA ASN A 135 -3.94 14.65 7.14
C ASN A 135 -4.75 14.15 8.33
N ARG A 136 -5.55 13.11 8.15
CA ARG A 136 -6.35 12.51 9.23
C ARG A 136 -5.50 11.90 10.32
N ALA A 137 -4.39 11.24 9.97
CA ALA A 137 -3.45 10.74 10.98
C ALA A 137 -2.85 11.89 11.81
N ILE A 138 -2.42 12.97 11.15
CA ILE A 138 -1.88 14.16 11.82
C ILE A 138 -2.94 14.83 12.72
N GLU A 139 -4.18 14.97 12.26
CA GLU A 139 -5.29 15.48 13.07
C GLU A 139 -5.54 14.63 14.32
N GLN A 140 -5.54 13.31 14.19
CA GLN A 140 -5.67 12.37 15.30
C GLN A 140 -4.53 12.51 16.31
N LEU A 141 -3.28 12.68 15.86
CA LEU A 141 -2.12 12.87 16.73
C LEU A 141 -2.15 14.21 17.44
N LYS A 142 -2.53 15.30 16.76
CA LYS A 142 -2.74 16.61 17.39
C LYS A 142 -3.83 16.57 18.46
N SER A 143 -4.97 15.96 18.15
CA SER A 143 -6.04 15.76 19.13
C SER A 143 -5.59 14.91 20.31
N HIS A 144 -4.71 13.91 20.09
CA HIS A 144 -4.11 13.13 21.17
C HIS A 144 -3.26 14.01 22.10
N GLU A 145 -2.39 14.84 21.53
CA GLU A 145 -1.54 15.76 22.31
C GLU A 145 -2.40 16.72 23.17
N GLU A 146 -3.49 17.22 22.63
CA GLU A 146 -4.38 18.14 23.34
C GLU A 146 -5.21 17.47 24.46
N THR A 147 -5.60 16.20 24.28
CA THR A 147 -6.60 15.56 25.15
C THR A 147 -6.12 14.34 25.92
N ASN A 148 -5.01 13.73 25.52
CA ASN A 148 -4.47 12.49 26.07
C ASN A 148 -2.93 12.46 26.12
N ALA A 149 -2.26 13.60 26.24
CA ALA A 149 -0.80 13.72 26.22
C ALA A 149 -0.09 12.87 27.30
N ASP A 150 -0.81 12.49 28.35
CA ASP A 150 -0.31 11.63 29.44
C ASP A 150 -0.37 10.11 29.11
N LYS A 151 -0.96 9.75 27.96
CA LYS A 151 -1.15 8.36 27.55
C LYS A 151 -0.25 8.00 26.37
N PRO A 152 0.21 6.75 26.28
CA PRO A 152 0.82 6.26 25.05
C PRO A 152 -0.24 6.07 23.95
N PHE A 153 0.19 6.17 22.70
CA PHE A 153 -0.68 5.91 21.55
C PHE A 153 -0.15 4.82 20.62
N PHE A 154 -1.06 4.24 19.87
CA PHE A 154 -0.82 3.38 18.72
C PHE A 154 -1.54 3.97 17.51
N SER A 155 -0.79 4.32 16.47
CA SER A 155 -1.35 4.83 15.22
C SER A 155 -1.13 3.82 14.09
N TYR A 156 -2.23 3.38 13.47
CA TYR A 156 -2.23 2.50 12.30
C TYR A 156 -2.57 3.30 11.05
N VAL A 157 -1.53 3.80 10.37
CA VAL A 157 -1.69 4.53 9.12
C VAL A 157 -1.55 3.56 7.95
N ALA A 158 -2.63 3.37 7.22
CA ALA A 158 -2.79 2.31 6.25
C ALA A 158 -3.10 2.86 4.86
N PHE A 159 -2.08 3.33 4.16
CA PHE A 159 -2.23 3.89 2.82
C PHE A 159 -2.90 2.92 1.84
N THR A 160 -3.66 3.48 0.89
CA THR A 160 -4.17 2.75 -0.27
C THR A 160 -3.13 2.68 -1.39
N ALA A 161 -2.29 3.70 -1.52
CA ALA A 161 -1.14 3.69 -2.44
C ALA A 161 -0.18 2.55 -2.09
N PRO A 162 0.50 1.94 -3.05
CA PRO A 162 0.41 2.10 -4.51
C PRO A 162 -0.52 1.08 -5.19
N HIS A 163 -1.66 0.74 -4.58
CA HIS A 163 -2.63 -0.23 -5.13
C HIS A 163 -3.21 0.26 -6.48
N PHE A 164 -3.47 -0.65 -7.39
CA PHE A 164 -4.20 -0.32 -8.63
C PHE A 164 -5.68 0.04 -8.36
N PRO A 165 -6.32 0.82 -9.26
CA PRO A 165 -5.76 1.46 -10.45
C PRO A 165 -4.69 2.49 -10.09
N LEU A 166 -3.68 2.61 -10.96
CA LEU A 166 -2.58 3.55 -10.70
C LEU A 166 -3.06 4.98 -10.94
N HIS A 167 -3.03 5.79 -9.89
CA HIS A 167 -3.45 7.20 -9.92
C HIS A 167 -2.43 8.05 -9.17
N ALA A 168 -1.72 8.94 -9.86
CA ALA A 168 -0.78 9.88 -9.26
C ALA A 168 -1.16 11.32 -9.57
N LEU A 169 -0.66 12.23 -8.75
CA LEU A 169 -0.76 13.67 -9.01
C LEU A 169 0.14 14.04 -10.19
N HIS A 170 -0.25 15.05 -10.94
CA HIS A 170 0.48 15.44 -12.14
C HIS A 170 1.89 15.97 -11.83
N GLU A 171 2.01 16.72 -10.74
CA GLU A 171 3.31 17.20 -10.24
C GLU A 171 4.24 16.05 -9.85
N ASP A 172 3.75 15.00 -9.25
CA ASP A 172 4.56 13.84 -8.84
C ASP A 172 5.08 13.05 -10.04
N LEU A 173 4.32 12.98 -11.12
CA LEU A 173 4.78 12.38 -12.37
C LEU A 173 5.97 13.14 -12.97
N ALA A 174 5.93 14.47 -12.91
CA ALA A 174 7.02 15.32 -13.42
C ALA A 174 8.33 15.10 -12.64
N GLU A 175 8.25 14.89 -11.32
CA GLU A 175 9.42 14.60 -10.48
C GLU A 175 10.07 13.24 -10.78
N VAL A 176 9.28 12.24 -11.14
CA VAL A 176 9.82 10.92 -11.55
C VAL A 176 10.55 11.02 -12.88
N GLY A 177 10.02 11.77 -13.85
CA GLY A 177 10.64 12.01 -15.16
C GLY A 177 11.00 10.73 -15.91
N ASP A 178 12.15 10.71 -16.55
CA ASP A 178 12.61 9.66 -17.48
C ASP A 178 13.32 8.47 -16.81
N ARG A 179 13.16 8.26 -15.52
CA ARG A 179 13.91 7.22 -14.76
C ARG A 179 13.74 5.80 -15.30
N TYR A 180 12.65 5.50 -15.98
CA TYR A 180 12.28 4.16 -16.42
C TYR A 180 12.51 3.86 -17.89
N VAL A 181 13.05 4.81 -18.67
CA VAL A 181 13.29 4.65 -20.12
C VAL A 181 14.27 3.53 -20.46
N GLN A 182 15.17 3.19 -19.54
CA GLN A 182 16.15 2.11 -19.71
C GLN A 182 15.56 0.69 -19.62
N GLY A 183 14.31 0.58 -19.15
CA GLY A 183 13.58 -0.67 -19.05
C GLY A 183 13.92 -1.56 -17.86
N TRP A 184 13.10 -2.57 -17.66
CA TRP A 184 13.15 -3.41 -16.45
C TRP A 184 14.38 -4.32 -16.34
N ASP A 185 14.98 -4.78 -17.45
CA ASP A 185 16.16 -5.65 -17.37
C ASP A 185 17.35 -4.89 -16.76
N GLN A 186 17.61 -3.67 -17.22
CA GLN A 186 18.69 -2.82 -16.67
C GLN A 186 18.38 -2.34 -15.25
N LEU A 187 17.14 -1.93 -14.99
CA LEU A 187 16.73 -1.50 -13.65
C LEU A 187 16.86 -2.63 -12.63
N ARG A 188 16.49 -3.84 -13.01
CA ARG A 188 16.61 -5.01 -12.14
C ARG A 188 18.07 -5.31 -11.78
N ALA A 189 18.98 -5.23 -12.74
CA ALA A 189 20.41 -5.41 -12.51
C ALA A 189 20.96 -4.34 -11.56
N LYS A 190 20.70 -3.06 -11.82
CA LYS A 190 21.13 -1.94 -10.96
C LYS A 190 20.57 -2.03 -9.55
N ARG A 191 19.31 -2.43 -9.40
CA ARG A 191 18.67 -2.65 -8.09
C ARG A 191 19.40 -3.76 -7.32
N TRP A 192 19.74 -4.85 -7.99
CA TRP A 192 20.46 -5.95 -7.39
C TRP A 192 21.85 -5.54 -6.90
N GLU A 193 22.62 -4.84 -7.74
CA GLU A 193 23.93 -4.28 -7.38
C GLU A 193 23.80 -3.40 -6.11
N ARG A 194 22.80 -2.50 -6.09
CA ARG A 194 22.57 -1.62 -4.95
C ARG A 194 22.19 -2.36 -3.67
N ILE A 195 21.36 -3.38 -3.74
CA ILE A 195 20.96 -4.22 -2.59
C ILE A 195 22.18 -4.96 -2.02
N GLN A 196 23.09 -5.42 -2.89
CA GLN A 196 24.34 -6.07 -2.45
C GLN A 196 25.30 -5.07 -1.80
N GLU A 197 25.50 -3.89 -2.37
CA GLU A 197 26.30 -2.81 -1.79
C GLU A 197 25.81 -2.43 -0.38
N LEU A 198 24.50 -2.39 -0.17
CA LEU A 198 23.87 -2.13 1.13
C LEU A 198 23.99 -3.32 2.10
N GLY A 199 24.49 -4.47 1.66
CA GLY A 199 24.62 -5.67 2.49
C GLY A 199 23.30 -6.33 2.89
N LEU A 200 22.19 -5.99 2.23
CA LEU A 200 20.85 -6.46 2.61
C LEU A 200 20.62 -7.92 2.20
N VAL A 201 21.19 -8.37 1.08
CA VAL A 201 21.02 -9.72 0.55
C VAL A 201 22.37 -10.28 0.08
N LYS A 202 22.59 -11.56 0.34
CA LYS A 202 23.72 -12.32 -0.20
C LYS A 202 23.23 -13.33 -1.23
N GLY A 203 24.01 -13.57 -2.28
CA GLY A 203 23.71 -14.57 -3.29
C GLY A 203 23.76 -14.03 -4.71
N GLN A 204 23.07 -14.69 -5.60
CA GLN A 204 22.97 -14.32 -7.02
C GLN A 204 21.58 -13.84 -7.35
N LEU A 205 21.48 -12.94 -8.33
CA LEU A 205 20.20 -12.51 -8.88
C LEU A 205 19.52 -13.72 -9.54
N SER A 206 18.26 -14.00 -9.12
CA SER A 206 17.49 -15.08 -9.74
C SER A 206 17.23 -14.80 -11.23
N GLU A 207 17.02 -15.83 -12.00
CA GLU A 207 16.56 -15.67 -13.38
C GLU A 207 15.15 -15.12 -13.43
N VAL A 208 14.79 -14.48 -14.54
CA VAL A 208 13.43 -13.98 -14.77
C VAL A 208 12.61 -15.09 -15.42
N GLU A 209 11.50 -15.45 -14.82
CA GLU A 209 10.53 -16.39 -15.40
C GLU A 209 9.73 -15.68 -16.50
N ARG A 210 10.29 -15.67 -17.70
CA ARG A 210 9.82 -14.90 -18.86
C ARG A 210 8.41 -15.28 -19.34
N GLU A 211 7.99 -16.51 -19.06
CA GLU A 211 6.67 -17.03 -19.48
C GLU A 211 5.59 -16.88 -18.42
N VAL A 212 5.94 -16.41 -17.23
CA VAL A 212 5.00 -16.21 -16.12
C VAL A 212 4.52 -14.77 -16.09
N GLY A 213 3.22 -14.59 -16.09
CA GLY A 213 2.57 -13.29 -15.96
C GLY A 213 1.21 -13.41 -15.27
N PRO A 214 0.61 -12.30 -14.90
CA PRO A 214 -0.71 -12.30 -14.28
C PRO A 214 -1.74 -12.91 -15.23
N PRO A 215 -2.73 -13.68 -14.70
CA PRO A 215 -3.71 -14.41 -15.51
C PRO A 215 -4.85 -13.51 -16.05
N TYR A 216 -4.79 -12.22 -15.84
CA TYR A 216 -5.83 -11.30 -16.28
C TYR A 216 -5.44 -10.55 -17.55
N HIS A 217 -6.46 -10.25 -18.35
CA HIS A 217 -6.37 -9.47 -19.55
C HIS A 217 -7.11 -8.15 -19.35
N PHE A 218 -6.69 -7.14 -20.06
CA PHE A 218 -7.34 -5.83 -20.09
C PHE A 218 -7.77 -5.50 -21.54
N PRO A 219 -8.78 -6.21 -22.10
CA PRO A 219 -9.14 -6.08 -23.51
C PRO A 219 -9.55 -4.64 -23.88
N GLU A 220 -10.23 -3.93 -22.98
CA GLU A 220 -10.62 -2.53 -23.18
C GLU A 220 -9.37 -1.62 -23.27
N SER A 221 -8.36 -1.85 -22.43
CA SER A 221 -7.10 -1.11 -22.49
C SER A 221 -6.33 -1.40 -23.77
N LEU A 222 -6.33 -2.65 -24.23
CA LEU A 222 -5.72 -3.03 -25.50
C LEU A 222 -6.43 -2.39 -26.70
N GLU A 223 -7.75 -2.27 -26.67
CA GLU A 223 -8.52 -1.58 -27.71
C GLU A 223 -8.15 -0.09 -27.81
N ILE A 224 -7.96 0.59 -26.66
CA ILE A 224 -7.61 2.01 -26.60
C ILE A 224 -6.13 2.23 -26.91
N LEU A 225 -5.24 1.40 -26.39
CA LEU A 225 -3.78 1.57 -26.43
C LEU A 225 -3.14 0.83 -27.62
N GLY A 226 -3.87 0.00 -28.32
CA GLY A 226 -3.35 -0.88 -29.35
C GLY A 226 -2.54 -2.04 -28.75
N GLU A 227 -1.50 -2.49 -29.45
CA GLU A 227 -0.64 -3.60 -28.98
C GLU A 227 0.36 -3.19 -27.89
N GLY A 228 -0.02 -2.24 -27.02
CA GLY A 228 0.86 -1.67 -25.99
C GLY A 228 0.94 -2.50 -24.71
N GLU A 229 -0.07 -3.36 -24.44
CA GLU A 229 -0.12 -4.12 -23.20
C GLU A 229 0.78 -5.37 -23.26
N VAL A 230 1.55 -5.56 -22.17
CA VAL A 230 2.38 -6.76 -21.97
C VAL A 230 2.16 -7.25 -20.54
N ASN A 231 1.75 -8.50 -20.39
CA ASN A 231 1.50 -9.13 -19.10
C ASN A 231 2.58 -10.13 -18.66
N ARG A 232 3.70 -10.21 -19.39
CA ARG A 232 4.85 -11.06 -19.08
C ARG A 232 6.15 -10.26 -19.13
N PRO A 233 7.17 -10.61 -18.33
CA PRO A 233 8.44 -9.90 -18.30
C PRO A 233 9.37 -10.38 -19.43
N ILE A 234 8.91 -10.30 -20.68
CA ILE A 234 9.73 -10.61 -21.86
C ILE A 234 10.92 -9.66 -21.94
N PRO A 235 11.98 -9.96 -22.73
CA PRO A 235 13.13 -9.05 -22.84
C PRO A 235 12.71 -7.66 -23.27
N TRP A 236 13.20 -6.64 -22.57
CA TRP A 236 12.84 -5.24 -22.83
C TRP A 236 13.04 -4.84 -24.29
N ASP A 237 14.15 -5.29 -24.89
CA ASP A 237 14.50 -4.94 -26.27
C ASP A 237 13.60 -5.63 -27.32
N SER A 238 12.84 -6.63 -26.93
CA SER A 238 11.84 -7.27 -27.79
C SER A 238 10.53 -6.51 -27.90
N LEU A 239 10.30 -5.51 -27.02
CA LEU A 239 9.11 -4.69 -27.04
C LEU A 239 9.15 -3.68 -28.18
N ASN A 240 7.99 -3.42 -28.80
CA ASN A 240 7.82 -2.29 -29.71
C ASN A 240 7.76 -0.95 -28.94
N ASN A 241 7.82 0.17 -29.65
CA ASN A 241 7.83 1.49 -29.02
C ASN A 241 6.59 1.77 -28.16
N ASN A 242 5.39 1.40 -28.62
CA ASN A 242 4.15 1.64 -27.86
C ASN A 242 4.13 0.81 -26.57
N GLN A 243 4.59 -0.44 -26.64
CA GLN A 243 4.72 -1.29 -25.47
C GLN A 243 5.73 -0.72 -24.46
N LYS A 244 6.88 -0.22 -24.93
CA LYS A 244 7.88 0.43 -24.08
C LYS A 244 7.30 1.66 -23.40
N LEU A 245 6.67 2.56 -24.13
CA LEU A 245 6.05 3.78 -23.58
C LEU A 245 5.00 3.42 -22.52
N PHE A 246 4.11 2.49 -22.82
CA PHE A 246 3.09 2.07 -21.86
C PHE A 246 3.66 1.50 -20.56
N GLN A 247 4.71 0.68 -20.65
CA GLN A 247 5.36 0.13 -19.44
C GLN A 247 6.14 1.20 -18.67
N ILE A 248 6.76 2.15 -19.35
CA ILE A 248 7.40 3.33 -18.72
C ILE A 248 6.36 4.13 -17.96
N ASP A 249 5.23 4.47 -18.58
CA ASP A 249 4.15 5.23 -17.94
C ASP A 249 3.59 4.52 -16.72
N LYS A 250 3.31 3.20 -16.80
CA LYS A 250 2.86 2.41 -15.64
C LYS A 250 3.84 2.49 -14.48
N MET A 251 5.13 2.33 -14.75
CA MET A 251 6.14 2.36 -13.69
C MET A 251 6.34 3.77 -13.14
N THR A 252 6.29 4.79 -13.99
CA THR A 252 6.35 6.21 -13.59
C THR A 252 5.21 6.55 -12.63
N ILE A 253 3.96 6.17 -12.97
CA ILE A 253 2.80 6.41 -12.10
C ILE A 253 2.96 5.66 -10.78
N HIS A 254 3.37 4.39 -10.81
CA HIS A 254 3.60 3.60 -9.60
C HIS A 254 4.67 4.23 -8.69
N ALA A 255 5.79 4.68 -9.26
CA ALA A 255 6.85 5.35 -8.51
C ALA A 255 6.37 6.66 -7.88
N ALA A 256 5.67 7.49 -8.65
CA ALA A 256 5.08 8.74 -8.17
C ALA A 256 4.13 8.50 -6.97
N MET A 257 3.31 7.45 -7.01
CA MET A 257 2.45 7.08 -5.89
C MET A 257 3.25 6.69 -4.63
N VAL A 258 4.35 5.96 -4.79
CA VAL A 258 5.21 5.55 -3.65
C VAL A 258 5.96 6.76 -3.08
N GLU A 259 6.52 7.61 -3.93
CA GLU A 259 7.24 8.81 -3.52
C GLU A 259 6.32 9.81 -2.81
N ARG A 260 5.10 10.00 -3.31
CA ARG A 260 4.08 10.78 -2.59
C ARG A 260 3.77 10.17 -1.22
N MET A 261 3.60 8.86 -1.14
CA MET A 261 3.37 8.19 0.14
C MET A 261 4.53 8.40 1.12
N ASP A 262 5.78 8.35 0.65
CA ASP A 262 6.96 8.63 1.46
C ASP A 262 6.97 10.08 1.97
N MET A 263 6.62 11.06 1.12
CA MET A 263 6.47 12.47 1.52
C MET A 263 5.41 12.62 2.63
N GLU A 264 4.29 11.93 2.50
CA GLU A 264 3.21 11.97 3.49
C GLU A 264 3.61 11.29 4.81
N ILE A 265 4.40 10.21 4.76
CA ILE A 265 5.01 9.60 5.96
C ILE A 265 5.93 10.58 6.67
N GLY A 266 6.71 11.36 5.92
CA GLY A 266 7.59 12.39 6.49
C GLY A 266 6.84 13.55 7.16
N ARG A 267 5.57 13.78 6.82
CA ARG A 267 4.71 14.80 7.45
C ARG A 267 4.12 14.33 8.78
N ILE A 268 3.89 13.03 8.91
CA ILE A 268 3.33 12.41 10.13
C ILE A 268 4.41 12.32 11.21
#